data_f63c2cb2f3dc9401ff0ad6438948c514
#
_entry.id   f63c2cb2f3dc9401ff0ad6438948c514
#
_cell.length_a   1.000
_cell.length_b   1.000
_cell.length_c   1.000
_cell.angle_alpha   90.00
_cell.angle_beta   90.00
_cell.angle_gamma   90.00
#
_symmetry.space_group_name_H-M   'P 1'
#
loop_
_entity.id
_entity.type
_entity.pdbx_description
1 polymer ?
#
loop_
_entity_poly.entity_id
_entity_poly.type
_entity_poly.pdbx_seq_one_letter_code
_entity_poly.pdbx_strand_id
1 'polypeptide(L)'
;RLGGKISVTSELEKGTTFIFTLPAKTTQDEDKEKTENSPEENKTAAGEQSADSESTENVQASPQETVSLKTVLIAEDTDSNYILTKAILGKEYHLERAKDGMEAVNMFVEINPDIILMDMKMPNLDGLDATKIIRELSPGVPIIALTAFAYDHDRKAALEAGCNDFLTKPFTQEKLKETIKKWVNK
;
A
#
# COMPACT_ATOMS: atom_id res chain seq x y z
N ARG A 1 -9.42 -10.72 -5.42
CA ARG A 1 -8.45 -10.55 -4.31
C ARG A 1 -8.56 -11.75 -3.39
N LEU A 2 -7.43 -12.41 -3.09
CA LEU A 2 -7.42 -13.62 -2.24
C LEU A 2 -7.36 -13.32 -0.74
N GLY A 3 -7.27 -12.04 -0.34
CA GLY A 3 -7.33 -11.61 1.07
C GLY A 3 -6.18 -12.11 1.95
N GLY A 4 -5.05 -12.48 1.35
CA GLY A 4 -3.85 -12.91 2.08
C GLY A 4 -2.98 -11.74 2.50
N LYS A 5 -1.98 -12.02 3.37
CA LYS A 5 -0.90 -11.10 3.73
C LYS A 5 0.44 -11.67 3.31
N ILE A 6 1.36 -10.79 2.91
CA ILE A 6 2.76 -11.13 2.70
C ILE A 6 3.60 -10.27 3.64
N SER A 7 4.63 -10.86 4.22
CA SER A 7 5.67 -10.13 4.95
C SER A 7 7.04 -10.61 4.50
N VAL A 8 8.01 -9.72 4.52
CA VAL A 8 9.38 -10.02 4.13
C VAL A 8 10.34 -9.57 5.23
N THR A 9 11.33 -10.38 5.53
CA THR A 9 12.45 -10.07 6.42
C THR A 9 13.74 -10.38 5.69
N SER A 10 14.72 -9.45 5.75
CA SER A 10 16.03 -9.64 5.14
C SER A 10 17.13 -9.28 6.14
N GLU A 11 18.16 -10.11 6.21
CA GLU A 11 19.38 -9.85 6.97
C GLU A 11 20.58 -9.91 6.02
N LEU A 12 21.45 -8.92 6.11
CA LEU A 12 22.67 -8.86 5.30
C LEU A 12 23.49 -10.14 5.49
N GLU A 13 23.92 -10.76 4.40
CA GLU A 13 24.66 -12.04 4.34
C GLU A 13 23.91 -13.29 4.83
N LYS A 14 22.68 -13.16 5.32
CA LYS A 14 21.84 -14.27 5.78
C LYS A 14 20.66 -14.58 4.86
N GLY A 15 20.33 -13.66 3.95
CA GLY A 15 19.28 -13.86 2.96
C GLY A 15 17.94 -13.20 3.31
N THR A 16 16.96 -13.45 2.46
CA THR A 16 15.62 -12.86 2.55
C THR A 16 14.57 -13.94 2.74
N THR A 17 13.68 -13.76 3.70
CA THR A 17 12.55 -14.66 3.98
C THR A 17 11.24 -13.97 3.65
N PHE A 18 10.43 -14.61 2.80
CA PHE A 18 9.07 -14.21 2.48
C PHE A 18 8.07 -15.09 3.22
N ILE A 19 7.11 -14.49 3.91
CA ILE A 19 6.02 -15.19 4.60
C ILE A 19 4.70 -14.81 3.94
N PHE A 20 4.01 -15.81 3.39
CA PHE A 20 2.69 -15.66 2.78
C PHE A 20 1.63 -16.25 3.68
N THR A 21 0.59 -15.50 4.03
CA THR A 21 -0.59 -16.02 4.71
C THR A 21 -1.81 -15.88 3.81
N LEU A 22 -2.50 -16.99 3.55
CA LEU A 22 -3.73 -17.00 2.79
C LEU A 22 -4.88 -17.38 3.73
N PRO A 23 -6.06 -16.72 3.68
CA PRO A 23 -7.23 -17.18 4.40
C PRO A 23 -7.66 -18.53 3.80
N ALA A 24 -7.62 -19.58 4.62
CA ALA A 24 -8.17 -20.88 4.23
C ALA A 24 -9.69 -20.78 4.33
N LYS A 25 -10.41 -21.05 3.23
CA LYS A 25 -11.84 -21.37 3.29
C LYS A 25 -11.92 -22.81 3.80
N THR A 26 -12.30 -22.94 5.06
CA THR A 26 -12.70 -24.26 5.61
C THR A 26 -14.05 -24.59 5.01
N THR A 27 -14.11 -25.51 4.08
CA THR A 27 -15.35 -26.24 3.78
C THR A 27 -15.61 -27.13 4.99
N GLN A 28 -16.60 -26.75 5.80
CA GLN A 28 -17.18 -27.66 6.78
C GLN A 28 -17.99 -28.69 5.99
N ASP A 29 -17.39 -29.84 5.79
CA ASP A 29 -18.15 -31.07 5.60
C ASP A 29 -18.10 -31.85 6.91
N GLU A 30 -19.29 -32.29 7.26
CA GLU A 30 -19.72 -32.90 8.48
C GLU A 30 -18.86 -34.12 8.89
N ASP A 31 -18.49 -34.19 10.18
CA ASP A 31 -18.70 -35.44 10.90
C ASP A 31 -18.79 -35.19 12.41
N LYS A 32 -19.91 -35.69 12.96
CA LYS A 32 -20.26 -35.71 14.36
C LYS A 32 -19.44 -36.76 15.10
N GLU A 33 -18.89 -36.41 16.27
CA GLU A 33 -19.09 -37.24 17.46
C GLU A 33 -18.58 -36.55 18.75
N LYS A 34 -19.56 -36.30 19.62
CA LYS A 34 -19.66 -36.40 21.08
C LYS A 34 -18.40 -36.27 21.95
N THR A 35 -18.42 -35.43 22.95
CA THR A 35 -18.97 -35.65 24.33
C THR A 35 -18.86 -34.37 25.15
N GLU A 36 -19.97 -33.97 25.71
CA GLU A 36 -20.37 -33.66 27.10
C GLU A 36 -19.40 -32.91 28.00
N ASN A 37 -19.73 -31.69 28.43
CA ASN A 37 -20.35 -31.40 29.74
C ASN A 37 -20.61 -29.92 29.93
N SER A 38 -21.86 -29.61 30.17
CA SER A 38 -22.37 -28.39 30.82
C SER A 38 -22.25 -28.57 32.37
N PRO A 39 -22.68 -27.61 33.26
CA PRO A 39 -23.68 -26.57 33.07
C PRO A 39 -23.51 -25.26 33.88
N GLU A 40 -24.55 -24.43 33.75
CA GLU A 40 -25.19 -23.49 34.70
C GLU A 40 -24.61 -22.10 34.86
N GLU A 41 -25.32 -21.11 34.96
CA GLU A 41 -26.69 -20.54 35.04
C GLU A 41 -26.47 -19.05 35.30
N ASN A 42 -27.23 -18.06 35.02
CA ASN A 42 -28.60 -17.71 35.28
C ASN A 42 -28.91 -16.29 34.77
N LYS A 43 -30.04 -16.11 34.07
CA LYS A 43 -31.17 -15.18 34.28
C LYS A 43 -30.86 -13.72 34.62
N THR A 44 -31.57 -12.72 34.16
CA THR A 44 -32.96 -12.42 33.77
C THR A 44 -33.03 -10.99 33.31
N ALA A 45 -33.74 -10.67 32.36
CA ALA A 45 -35.10 -10.19 32.09
C ALA A 45 -35.21 -8.66 31.88
N ALA A 46 -35.70 -8.29 30.72
CA ALA A 46 -37.03 -7.76 30.39
C ALA A 46 -37.24 -6.24 30.54
N GLY A 47 -37.94 -5.70 29.55
CA GLY A 47 -38.81 -4.53 29.60
C GLY A 47 -38.54 -3.55 28.44
N GLU A 48 -39.17 -3.69 27.33
CA GLU A 48 -40.45 -3.19 26.80
C GLU A 48 -40.52 -1.70 26.51
N GLN A 49 -40.76 -1.43 25.18
CA GLN A 49 -41.77 -0.51 24.57
C GLN A 49 -41.51 1.00 24.72
N SER A 50 -41.74 1.84 23.74
CA SER A 50 -42.63 1.92 22.58
C SER A 50 -42.26 3.09 21.69
N ALA A 51 -42.41 2.94 20.36
CA ALA A 51 -43.25 3.69 19.40
C ALA A 51 -43.17 5.21 19.42
N ASP A 52 -42.88 5.87 18.35
CA ASP A 52 -43.70 6.35 17.26
C ASP A 52 -43.03 7.43 16.40
N SER A 53 -43.27 7.31 15.16
CA SER A 53 -43.70 8.17 14.06
C SER A 53 -42.64 8.98 13.28
N GLU A 54 -42.56 8.53 12.04
CA GLU A 54 -42.67 9.27 10.76
C GLU A 54 -42.02 10.64 10.62
N SER A 55 -41.07 10.71 9.71
CA SER A 55 -41.27 11.53 8.49
C SER A 55 -40.25 11.15 7.40
N THR A 56 -40.81 10.68 6.32
CA THR A 56 -40.21 10.49 5.01
C THR A 56 -39.72 11.83 4.46
N GLU A 57 -38.41 11.98 4.29
CA GLU A 57 -37.86 12.86 3.26
C GLU A 57 -37.00 12.03 2.31
N ASN A 58 -37.58 11.78 1.17
CA ASN A 58 -36.99 11.19 -0.01
C ASN A 58 -36.00 12.18 -0.62
N VAL A 59 -34.75 12.16 -0.17
CA VAL A 59 -33.66 12.82 -0.88
C VAL A 59 -33.06 11.79 -1.83
N GLN A 60 -33.47 11.88 -3.09
CA GLN A 60 -32.76 11.27 -4.22
C GLN A 60 -31.33 11.81 -4.23
N ALA A 61 -30.45 11.09 -3.56
CA ALA A 61 -29.01 11.25 -3.73
C ALA A 61 -28.65 10.67 -5.10
N SER A 62 -28.43 11.55 -6.05
CA SER A 62 -27.68 11.23 -7.26
C SER A 62 -26.38 10.51 -6.84
N PRO A 63 -25.91 9.50 -7.57
CA PRO A 63 -24.58 8.92 -7.31
C PRO A 63 -23.57 10.04 -7.59
N GLN A 64 -23.11 10.73 -6.55
CA GLN A 64 -21.86 11.45 -6.64
C GLN A 64 -20.79 10.37 -6.83
N GLU A 65 -20.24 10.30 -8.02
CA GLU A 65 -18.96 9.62 -8.25
C GLU A 65 -17.97 10.25 -7.27
N THR A 66 -17.72 9.57 -6.16
CA THR A 66 -16.61 9.89 -5.29
C THR A 66 -15.36 9.60 -6.11
N VAL A 67 -14.79 10.63 -6.72
CA VAL A 67 -13.50 10.53 -7.39
C VAL A 67 -12.50 10.13 -6.31
N SER A 68 -12.25 8.83 -6.20
CA SER A 68 -11.22 8.31 -5.30
C SER A 68 -9.88 8.85 -5.78
N LEU A 69 -9.20 9.59 -4.91
CA LEU A 69 -7.86 10.06 -5.22
C LEU A 69 -6.94 8.87 -5.47
N LYS A 70 -6.09 8.99 -6.49
CA LYS A 70 -5.04 8.01 -6.78
C LYS A 70 -4.06 7.93 -5.62
N THR A 71 -3.62 6.72 -5.28
CA THR A 71 -2.70 6.47 -4.17
C THR A 71 -1.26 6.43 -4.65
N VAL A 72 -0.43 7.28 -4.05
CA VAL A 72 1.02 7.34 -4.29
C VAL A 72 1.74 6.80 -3.06
N LEU A 73 2.48 5.73 -3.21
CA LEU A 73 3.40 5.23 -2.19
C LEU A 73 4.74 5.95 -2.34
N ILE A 74 5.21 6.59 -1.26
CA ILE A 74 6.47 7.33 -1.22
C ILE A 74 7.43 6.57 -0.30
N ALA A 75 8.42 5.91 -0.88
CA ALA A 75 9.51 5.28 -0.14
C ALA A 75 10.66 6.31 0.00
N GLU A 76 10.80 6.87 1.20
CA GLU A 76 11.74 7.94 1.52
C GLU A 76 12.04 7.93 3.03
N ASP A 77 13.29 7.69 3.40
CA ASP A 77 13.74 7.60 4.79
C ASP A 77 13.86 8.99 5.45
N THR A 78 14.19 10.01 4.67
CA THR A 78 14.45 11.36 5.17
C THR A 78 13.16 12.17 5.31
N ASP A 79 12.84 12.60 6.54
CA ASP A 79 11.60 13.34 6.84
C ASP A 79 11.45 14.63 6.03
N SER A 80 12.53 15.41 5.85
CA SER A 80 12.47 16.67 5.09
C SER A 80 12.09 16.45 3.62
N ASN A 81 12.60 15.39 2.99
CA ASN A 81 12.28 15.04 1.61
C ASN A 81 10.83 14.59 1.48
N TYR A 82 10.38 13.75 2.43
CA TYR A 82 8.96 13.34 2.48
C TYR A 82 8.03 14.53 2.66
N ILE A 83 8.32 15.44 3.61
CA ILE A 83 7.50 16.64 3.87
C ILE A 83 7.41 17.51 2.61
N LEU A 84 8.52 17.71 1.90
CA LEU A 84 8.54 18.44 0.63
C LEU A 84 7.63 17.77 -0.41
N THR A 85 7.80 16.48 -0.62
CA THR A 85 6.98 15.70 -1.57
C THR A 85 5.49 15.74 -1.20
N LYS A 86 5.19 15.59 0.10
CA LYS A 86 3.82 15.70 0.62
C LYS A 86 3.22 17.10 0.40
N ALA A 87 3.98 18.16 0.60
CA ALA A 87 3.51 19.54 0.35
C ALA A 87 3.15 19.77 -1.13
N ILE A 88 3.88 19.13 -2.04
CA ILE A 88 3.65 19.23 -3.49
C ILE A 88 2.43 18.41 -3.94
N LEU A 89 2.27 17.19 -3.44
CA LEU A 89 1.33 16.20 -3.98
C LEU A 89 0.06 16.01 -3.15
N GLY A 90 0.08 16.34 -1.87
CA GLY A 90 -0.96 15.96 -0.91
C GLY A 90 -2.36 16.55 -1.16
N LYS A 91 -2.48 17.50 -2.10
CA LYS A 91 -3.79 18.05 -2.52
C LYS A 91 -4.42 17.29 -3.69
N GLU A 92 -3.61 16.54 -4.44
CA GLU A 92 -4.03 15.90 -5.68
C GLU A 92 -4.07 14.36 -5.56
N TYR A 93 -3.37 13.80 -4.55
CA TYR A 93 -3.19 12.36 -4.37
C TYR A 93 -3.37 11.94 -2.91
N HIS A 94 -3.79 10.69 -2.71
CA HIS A 94 -3.66 10.04 -1.42
C HIS A 94 -2.21 9.56 -1.24
N LEU A 95 -1.57 9.95 -0.14
CA LEU A 95 -0.13 9.69 0.05
C LEU A 95 0.10 8.75 1.21
N GLU A 96 0.82 7.67 0.94
CA GLU A 96 1.31 6.74 1.93
C GLU A 96 2.85 6.78 1.96
N ARG A 97 3.45 6.58 3.13
CA ARG A 97 4.90 6.64 3.30
C ARG A 97 5.47 5.33 3.79
N ALA A 98 6.53 4.86 3.14
CA ALA A 98 7.47 3.86 3.63
C ALA A 98 8.80 4.53 3.97
N LYS A 99 9.45 4.13 5.07
CA LYS A 99 10.72 4.71 5.52
C LYS A 99 11.95 3.93 5.07
N ASP A 100 11.73 2.77 4.47
CA ASP A 100 12.78 1.97 3.85
C ASP A 100 12.20 1.08 2.75
N GLY A 101 13.07 0.37 2.02
CA GLY A 101 12.64 -0.51 0.95
C GLY A 101 11.84 -1.72 1.40
N MET A 102 12.09 -2.22 2.62
CA MET A 102 11.35 -3.32 3.20
C MET A 102 9.91 -2.94 3.51
N GLU A 103 9.73 -1.78 4.15
CA GLU A 103 8.41 -1.21 4.42
C GLU A 103 7.67 -0.91 3.10
N ALA A 104 8.39 -0.41 2.08
CA ALA A 104 7.82 -0.15 0.76
C ALA A 104 7.27 -1.42 0.10
N VAL A 105 7.98 -2.56 0.17
CA VAL A 105 7.51 -3.85 -0.35
C VAL A 105 6.28 -4.34 0.41
N ASN A 106 6.28 -4.25 1.74
CA ASN A 106 5.15 -4.69 2.56
C ASN A 106 3.91 -3.83 2.29
N MET A 107 4.07 -2.50 2.30
CA MET A 107 2.97 -1.56 2.02
C MET A 107 2.46 -1.70 0.59
N PHE A 108 3.32 -1.94 -0.39
CA PHE A 108 2.89 -2.20 -1.76
C PHE A 108 1.84 -3.31 -1.85
N VAL A 109 2.08 -4.43 -1.16
CA VAL A 109 1.14 -5.57 -1.14
C VAL A 109 -0.16 -5.23 -0.41
N GLU A 110 -0.07 -4.45 0.68
CA GLU A 110 -1.21 -4.11 1.52
C GLU A 110 -2.14 -3.09 0.86
N ILE A 111 -1.59 -2.00 0.32
CA ILE A 111 -2.38 -0.86 -0.17
C ILE A 111 -2.58 -0.86 -1.68
N ASN A 112 -1.79 -1.62 -2.46
CA ASN A 112 -1.83 -1.68 -3.92
C ASN A 112 -1.87 -0.28 -4.57
N PRO A 113 -0.80 0.51 -4.45
CA PRO A 113 -0.76 1.89 -4.89
C PRO A 113 -0.85 2.01 -6.43
N ASP A 114 -1.32 3.16 -6.92
CA ASP A 114 -1.38 3.46 -8.35
C ASP A 114 0.00 3.80 -8.93
N ILE A 115 0.93 4.29 -8.10
CA ILE A 115 2.30 4.64 -8.48
C ILE A 115 3.20 4.66 -7.24
N ILE A 116 4.49 4.37 -7.42
CA ILE A 116 5.50 4.39 -6.37
C ILE A 116 6.58 5.42 -6.70
N LEU A 117 6.88 6.30 -5.75
CA LEU A 117 8.10 7.12 -5.73
C LEU A 117 9.11 6.41 -4.83
N MET A 118 10.23 5.94 -5.38
CA MET A 118 11.20 5.10 -4.71
C MET A 118 12.54 5.80 -4.60
N ASP A 119 12.94 6.19 -3.39
CA ASP A 119 14.33 6.60 -3.16
C ASP A 119 15.27 5.42 -3.38
N MET A 120 16.33 5.65 -4.12
CA MET A 120 17.32 4.62 -4.41
C MET A 120 18.25 4.34 -3.22
N LYS A 121 18.40 5.28 -2.28
CA LYS A 121 19.28 5.16 -1.12
C LYS A 121 18.51 5.21 0.18
N MET A 122 18.22 4.05 0.72
CA MET A 122 17.52 3.88 1.99
C MET A 122 18.22 2.83 2.85
N PRO A 123 18.05 2.87 4.19
CA PRO A 123 18.56 1.84 5.10
C PRO A 123 17.82 0.50 4.89
N ASN A 124 18.34 -0.56 5.49
CA ASN A 124 17.81 -1.93 5.50
C ASN A 124 17.74 -2.57 4.12
N LEU A 125 16.82 -2.14 3.28
CA LEU A 125 16.69 -2.54 1.88
C LEU A 125 16.71 -1.30 1.01
N ASP A 126 17.63 -1.22 0.05
CA ASP A 126 17.71 -0.08 -0.86
C ASP A 126 16.61 -0.10 -1.93
N GLY A 127 16.44 1.03 -2.62
CA GLY A 127 15.36 1.17 -3.60
C GLY A 127 15.52 0.30 -4.85
N LEU A 128 16.76 -0.07 -5.23
CA LEU A 128 17.01 -0.96 -6.36
C LEU A 128 16.51 -2.36 -6.06
N ASP A 129 16.84 -2.89 -4.89
CA ASP A 129 16.44 -4.24 -4.49
C ASP A 129 14.95 -4.29 -4.14
N ALA A 130 14.41 -3.25 -3.49
CA ALA A 130 12.97 -3.13 -3.29
C ALA A 130 12.19 -3.12 -4.63
N THR A 131 12.71 -2.40 -5.63
CA THR A 131 12.12 -2.37 -6.98
C THR A 131 12.10 -3.75 -7.63
N LYS A 132 13.19 -4.51 -7.57
CA LYS A 132 13.26 -5.87 -8.11
C LYS A 132 12.21 -6.79 -7.47
N ILE A 133 12.09 -6.74 -6.14
CA ILE A 133 11.09 -7.52 -5.40
C ILE A 133 9.66 -7.13 -5.81
N ILE A 134 9.36 -5.82 -5.89
CA ILE A 134 8.05 -5.36 -6.33
C ILE A 134 7.75 -5.79 -7.77
N ARG A 135 8.75 -5.82 -8.66
CA ARG A 135 8.58 -6.29 -10.04
C ARG A 135 8.26 -7.77 -10.15
N GLU A 136 8.80 -8.60 -9.28
CA GLU A 136 8.44 -10.03 -9.18
C GLU A 136 6.97 -10.20 -8.74
N LEU A 137 6.47 -9.32 -7.86
CA LEU A 137 5.10 -9.34 -7.38
C LEU A 137 4.11 -8.70 -8.36
N SER A 138 4.52 -7.64 -9.06
CA SER A 138 3.69 -6.89 -10.00
C SER A 138 4.55 -6.22 -11.09
N PRO A 139 4.49 -6.70 -12.33
CA PRO A 139 5.22 -6.08 -13.43
C PRO A 139 4.63 -4.74 -13.88
N GLY A 140 3.39 -4.42 -13.48
CA GLY A 140 2.61 -3.33 -14.06
C GLY A 140 2.58 -2.02 -13.28
N VAL A 141 2.86 -1.99 -11.96
CA VAL A 141 2.80 -0.76 -11.18
C VAL A 141 3.90 0.22 -11.61
N PRO A 142 3.59 1.50 -11.91
CA PRO A 142 4.64 2.47 -12.21
C PRO A 142 5.55 2.73 -11.00
N ILE A 143 6.87 2.65 -11.19
CA ILE A 143 7.88 2.96 -10.18
C ILE A 143 8.79 4.05 -10.72
N ILE A 144 8.86 5.18 -10.02
CA ILE A 144 9.70 6.32 -10.37
C ILE A 144 10.85 6.39 -9.36
N ALA A 145 12.07 6.20 -9.86
CA ALA A 145 13.27 6.31 -9.03
C ALA A 145 13.54 7.75 -8.62
N LEU A 146 13.78 7.99 -7.32
CA LEU A 146 14.29 9.25 -6.80
C LEU A 146 15.78 9.05 -6.50
N THR A 147 16.66 9.78 -7.18
CA THR A 147 18.12 9.61 -7.05
C THR A 147 18.82 10.92 -6.73
N ALA A 148 19.82 10.86 -5.85
CA ALA A 148 20.69 12.02 -5.58
C ALA A 148 21.72 12.25 -6.70
N PHE A 149 21.96 11.27 -7.56
CA PHE A 149 23.01 11.32 -8.58
C PHE A 149 22.41 11.25 -9.98
N ALA A 150 22.89 12.14 -10.86
CA ALA A 150 22.47 12.22 -12.25
C ALA A 150 23.42 11.42 -13.20
N TYR A 151 24.22 10.50 -12.64
CA TYR A 151 25.14 9.72 -13.46
C TYR A 151 24.42 8.68 -14.30
N ASP A 152 24.88 8.47 -15.52
CA ASP A 152 24.27 7.52 -16.45
C ASP A 152 24.20 6.10 -15.90
N HIS A 153 25.15 5.68 -15.05
CA HIS A 153 25.13 4.34 -14.44
C HIS A 153 24.01 4.16 -13.41
N ASP A 154 23.70 5.20 -12.60
CA ASP A 154 22.62 5.12 -11.61
C ASP A 154 21.25 5.06 -12.29
N ARG A 155 21.09 5.87 -13.34
CA ARG A 155 19.92 5.83 -14.21
C ARG A 155 19.74 4.45 -14.85
N LYS A 156 20.82 3.90 -15.39
CA LYS A 156 20.82 2.57 -16.02
C LYS A 156 20.46 1.48 -15.00
N ALA A 157 21.07 1.51 -13.82
CA ALA A 157 20.78 0.58 -12.74
C ALA A 157 19.29 0.64 -12.30
N ALA A 158 18.71 1.84 -12.17
CA ALA A 158 17.29 1.98 -11.83
C ALA A 158 16.36 1.40 -12.91
N LEU A 159 16.64 1.65 -14.18
CA LEU A 159 15.85 1.09 -15.30
C LEU A 159 16.03 -0.44 -15.40
N GLU A 160 17.23 -0.96 -15.21
CA GLU A 160 17.51 -2.41 -15.19
C GLU A 160 16.84 -3.11 -14.00
N ALA A 161 16.71 -2.43 -12.85
CA ALA A 161 15.93 -2.93 -11.72
C ALA A 161 14.42 -2.96 -12.00
N GLY A 162 13.96 -2.24 -13.04
CA GLY A 162 12.56 -2.22 -13.45
C GLY A 162 11.82 -0.90 -13.16
N CYS A 163 12.51 0.19 -12.81
CA CYS A 163 11.88 1.49 -12.73
C CYS A 163 11.40 1.96 -14.11
N ASN A 164 10.27 2.67 -14.13
CA ASN A 164 9.67 3.19 -15.37
C ASN A 164 10.24 4.56 -15.77
N ASP A 165 10.67 5.33 -14.78
CA ASP A 165 11.24 6.67 -14.96
C ASP A 165 12.12 7.02 -13.75
N PHE A 166 12.77 8.18 -13.80
CA PHE A 166 13.59 8.65 -12.69
C PHE A 166 13.49 10.18 -12.54
N LEU A 167 13.72 10.66 -11.31
CA LEU A 167 13.85 12.06 -10.94
C LEU A 167 15.13 12.27 -10.13
N THR A 168 15.94 13.26 -10.53
CA THR A 168 17.14 13.62 -9.80
C THR A 168 16.82 14.62 -8.70
N LYS A 169 17.24 14.36 -7.49
CA LYS A 169 17.16 15.30 -6.35
C LYS A 169 18.28 16.36 -6.47
N PRO A 170 17.98 17.66 -6.21
CA PRO A 170 16.65 18.20 -5.94
C PRO A 170 15.82 18.35 -7.23
N PHE A 171 14.54 18.03 -7.15
CA PHE A 171 13.59 18.21 -8.25
C PHE A 171 12.65 19.39 -7.99
N THR A 172 12.12 20.00 -9.07
CA THR A 172 11.10 21.04 -8.95
C THR A 172 9.69 20.45 -8.79
N GLN A 173 8.76 21.25 -8.26
CA GLN A 173 7.36 20.87 -8.13
C GLN A 173 6.75 20.49 -9.49
N GLU A 174 7.05 21.28 -10.54
CA GLU A 174 6.53 21.07 -11.89
C GLU A 174 7.00 19.72 -12.42
N LYS A 175 8.30 19.42 -12.27
CA LYS A 175 8.90 18.18 -12.79
C LYS A 175 8.33 16.95 -12.10
N LEU A 176 8.16 16.99 -10.76
CA LEU A 176 7.56 15.91 -10.01
C LEU A 176 6.11 15.67 -10.47
N LYS A 177 5.28 16.72 -10.56
CA LYS A 177 3.88 16.60 -11.00
C LYS A 177 3.76 16.11 -12.43
N GLU A 178 4.58 16.62 -13.34
CA GLU A 178 4.61 16.17 -14.73
C GLU A 178 4.92 14.66 -14.82
N THR A 179 5.95 14.21 -14.10
CA THR A 179 6.36 12.81 -14.10
C THR A 179 5.26 11.90 -13.54
N ILE A 180 4.63 12.26 -12.43
CA ILE A 180 3.53 11.47 -11.86
C ILE A 180 2.34 11.42 -12.82
N LYS A 181 1.90 12.55 -13.38
CA LYS A 181 0.78 12.61 -14.34
C LYS A 181 1.01 11.74 -15.58
N LYS A 182 2.24 11.67 -16.05
CA LYS A 182 2.64 10.83 -17.19
C LYS A 182 2.40 9.34 -16.93
N TRP A 183 2.56 8.88 -15.69
CA TRP A 183 2.55 7.46 -15.34
C TRP A 183 1.29 6.99 -14.63
N VAL A 184 0.67 7.83 -13.79
CA VAL A 184 -0.53 7.45 -13.01
C VAL A 184 -1.78 7.29 -13.85
N ASN A 185 -1.80 7.83 -15.09
CA ASN A 185 -2.92 7.76 -16.03
C ASN A 185 -2.69 6.76 -17.18
N LYS A 186 -1.65 5.96 -17.13
CA LYS A 186 -1.37 4.87 -18.07
C LYS A 186 -1.97 3.56 -17.57
#